data_29477a6815652443fcaf61d2b428360e
#
_entry.id   29477a6815652443fcaf61d2b428360e
#
_cell.length_a   1.000
_cell.length_b   1.000
_cell.length_c   1.000
_cell.angle_alpha   90.00
_cell.angle_beta   90.00
_cell.angle_gamma   90.00
#
_symmetry.space_group_name_H-M   'P 1'
#
loop_
_entity.id
_entity.type
_entity.pdbx_description
1 polymer ?
#
loop_
_entity_poly.entity_id
_entity_poly.type
_entity_poly.pdbx_seq_one_letter_code
_entity_poly.pdbx_strand_id
1 'polypeptide(L)'
;MVLLEKAFATDDYSKEDLQYVADVLRHCSSKTLWRTFESCNNYKVPDPVPKIDTHIHYWYAKNEEKERKNDIAYIRRRLPQTEFEVLPELGHGGLVLLRPELFEEMMSKFQ
;
A
#
# COMPACT_ATOMS: atom_id res chain seq x y z
N MET A 1 -15.17 3.67 14.33
CA MET A 1 -14.14 4.71 14.58
C MET A 1 -12.89 4.13 15.22
N VAL A 2 -12.95 3.53 16.39
CA VAL A 2 -11.76 2.99 17.12
C VAL A 2 -10.87 2.07 16.27
N LEU A 3 -11.44 1.24 15.39
CA LEU A 3 -10.65 0.38 14.49
C LEU A 3 -9.93 1.17 13.40
N LEU A 4 -10.58 2.18 12.83
CA LEU A 4 -9.96 3.05 11.82
C LEU A 4 -8.87 3.92 12.45
N GLU A 5 -9.12 4.51 13.61
CA GLU A 5 -8.11 5.28 14.35
C GLU A 5 -6.87 4.45 14.67
N LYS A 6 -7.03 3.15 14.98
CA LYS A 6 -5.92 2.24 15.21
C LYS A 6 -5.20 1.84 13.92
N ALA A 7 -5.94 1.60 12.84
CA ALA A 7 -5.38 1.20 11.55
C ALA A 7 -4.55 2.33 10.91
N PHE A 8 -4.96 3.58 11.12
CA PHE A 8 -4.32 4.76 10.56
C PHE A 8 -3.61 5.63 11.64
N ALA A 9 -3.29 5.05 12.79
CA ALA A 9 -2.72 5.78 13.93
C ALA A 9 -1.34 6.41 13.66
N THR A 10 -0.64 5.95 12.62
CA THR A 10 0.67 6.46 12.22
C THR A 10 0.62 7.44 11.06
N ASP A 11 -0.57 7.72 10.55
CA ASP A 11 -0.78 8.58 9.39
C ASP A 11 -1.45 9.89 9.82
N ASP A 12 -1.12 10.98 9.14
CA ASP A 12 -1.64 12.33 9.43
C ASP A 12 -3.06 12.55 8.88
N TYR A 13 -3.92 11.55 9.02
CA TYR A 13 -5.33 11.68 8.65
C TYR A 13 -6.09 12.51 9.68
N SER A 14 -6.86 13.48 9.20
CA SER A 14 -7.75 14.25 10.06
C SER A 14 -8.91 13.38 10.57
N LYS A 15 -9.57 13.85 11.64
CA LYS A 15 -10.80 13.18 12.12
C LYS A 15 -11.91 13.19 11.08
N GLU A 16 -11.98 14.24 10.27
CA GLU A 16 -12.93 14.37 9.16
C GLU A 16 -12.68 13.31 8.09
N ASP A 17 -11.41 13.06 7.72
CA ASP A 17 -11.04 12.02 6.77
C ASP A 17 -11.43 10.64 7.28
N LEU A 18 -11.12 10.32 8.54
CA LEU A 18 -11.49 9.06 9.15
C LEU A 18 -13.02 8.90 9.27
N GLN A 19 -13.75 9.97 9.55
CA GLN A 19 -15.20 9.95 9.56
C GLN A 19 -15.77 9.68 8.17
N TYR A 20 -15.22 10.33 7.14
CA TYR A 20 -15.61 10.09 5.76
C TYR A 20 -15.42 8.62 5.37
N VAL A 21 -14.27 8.04 5.67
CA VAL A 21 -14.01 6.61 5.43
C VAL A 21 -15.00 5.73 6.17
N ALA A 22 -15.30 6.04 7.44
CA ALA A 22 -16.28 5.30 8.23
C ALA A 22 -17.67 5.35 7.59
N ASP A 23 -18.09 6.51 7.10
CA ASP A 23 -19.38 6.69 6.46
C ASP A 23 -19.49 5.94 5.14
N VAL A 24 -18.43 5.95 4.32
CA VAL A 24 -18.35 5.13 3.10
C VAL A 24 -18.46 3.64 3.42
N LEU A 25 -17.73 3.15 4.42
CA LEU A 25 -17.76 1.74 4.83
C LEU A 25 -19.13 1.31 5.36
N ARG A 26 -19.88 2.19 6.01
CA ARG A 26 -21.26 1.90 6.47
C ARG A 26 -22.23 1.66 5.32
N HIS A 27 -21.99 2.23 4.14
CA HIS A 27 -22.80 2.00 2.94
C HIS A 27 -22.43 0.70 2.20
N CYS A 28 -21.32 0.07 2.57
CA CYS A 28 -20.94 -1.22 2.01
C CYS A 28 -21.64 -2.37 2.76
N SER A 29 -22.12 -3.38 2.03
CA SER A 29 -22.64 -4.57 2.68
C SER A 29 -21.51 -5.34 3.39
N SER A 30 -21.83 -5.99 4.51
CA SER A 30 -20.88 -6.85 5.24
C SER A 30 -20.27 -7.92 4.33
N LYS A 31 -21.06 -8.44 3.39
CA LYS A 31 -20.60 -9.41 2.39
C LYS A 31 -19.55 -8.83 1.45
N THR A 32 -19.72 -7.57 1.01
CA THR A 32 -18.75 -6.88 0.15
C THR A 32 -17.44 -6.64 0.92
N LEU A 33 -17.53 -6.11 2.13
CA LEU A 33 -16.36 -5.89 2.99
C LEU A 33 -15.58 -7.17 3.25
N TRP A 34 -16.29 -8.26 3.60
CA TRP A 34 -15.66 -9.56 3.83
C TRP A 34 -14.97 -10.11 2.58
N ARG A 35 -15.60 -10.05 1.42
CA ARG A 35 -15.02 -10.52 0.16
C ARG A 35 -13.79 -9.71 -0.25
N THR A 36 -13.81 -8.40 -0.06
CA THR A 36 -12.66 -7.53 -0.32
C THR A 36 -11.51 -7.91 0.59
N PHE A 37 -11.77 -8.04 1.88
CA PHE A 37 -10.77 -8.44 2.87
C PHE A 37 -10.17 -9.82 2.55
N GLU A 38 -11.01 -10.82 2.28
CA GLU A 38 -10.59 -12.17 1.93
C GLU A 38 -9.74 -12.20 0.65
N SER A 39 -10.16 -11.48 -0.39
CA SER A 39 -9.43 -11.36 -1.65
C SER A 39 -8.02 -10.78 -1.46
N CYS A 40 -7.89 -9.74 -0.65
CA CYS A 40 -6.59 -9.12 -0.37
C CYS A 40 -5.67 -10.00 0.48
N ASN A 41 -6.23 -10.74 1.44
CA ASN A 41 -5.43 -11.53 2.39
C ASN A 41 -5.11 -12.95 1.91
N ASN A 42 -5.89 -13.49 0.98
CA ASN A 42 -5.70 -14.86 0.45
C ASN A 42 -5.04 -14.89 -0.92
N TYR A 43 -4.56 -13.75 -1.41
CA TYR A 43 -3.85 -13.69 -2.67
C TYR A 43 -2.53 -14.47 -2.60
N LYS A 44 -2.30 -15.30 -3.61
CA LYS A 44 -1.04 -16.02 -3.81
C LYS A 44 -0.41 -15.59 -5.12
N VAL A 45 0.85 -15.21 -5.04
CA VAL A 45 1.62 -14.92 -6.25
C VAL A 45 1.76 -16.19 -7.08
N PRO A 46 1.51 -16.16 -8.41
CA PRO A 46 1.74 -17.31 -9.28
C PRO A 46 3.18 -17.84 -9.20
N ASP A 47 3.34 -19.17 -9.20
CA ASP A 47 4.65 -19.79 -9.23
C ASP A 47 4.71 -20.78 -10.43
N PRO A 48 5.62 -20.61 -11.39
CA PRO A 48 6.65 -19.56 -11.42
C PRO A 48 6.11 -18.17 -11.75
N VAL A 49 6.77 -17.14 -11.20
CA VAL A 49 6.48 -15.76 -11.60
C VAL A 49 6.83 -15.58 -13.08
N PRO A 50 5.94 -15.02 -13.90
CA PRO A 50 6.24 -14.74 -15.29
C PRO A 50 7.51 -13.89 -15.44
N LYS A 51 8.27 -14.13 -16.50
CA LYS A 51 9.39 -13.25 -16.83
C LYS A 51 8.85 -11.87 -17.22
N ILE A 52 9.36 -10.84 -16.57
CA ILE A 52 8.96 -9.44 -16.77
C ILE A 52 10.19 -8.68 -17.20
N ASP A 53 10.15 -8.09 -18.40
CA ASP A 53 11.27 -7.30 -18.97
C ASP A 53 11.05 -5.79 -18.78
N THR A 54 10.18 -5.40 -17.86
CA THR A 54 9.87 -4.01 -17.52
C THR A 54 10.63 -3.56 -16.29
N HIS A 55 11.02 -2.30 -16.24
CA HIS A 55 11.51 -1.68 -15.01
C HIS A 55 10.42 -1.70 -13.94
N ILE A 56 10.79 -2.12 -12.74
CA ILE A 56 9.88 -2.23 -11.61
C ILE A 56 10.43 -1.36 -10.48
N HIS A 57 9.59 -0.46 -9.99
CA HIS A 57 9.87 0.35 -8.80
C HIS A 57 8.92 -0.05 -7.68
N TYR A 58 9.48 -0.41 -6.54
CA TYR A 58 8.75 -0.79 -5.35
C TYR A 58 8.95 0.26 -4.27
N TRP A 59 7.94 1.06 -4.04
CA TRP A 59 7.95 2.10 -3.01
C TRP A 59 7.18 1.63 -1.79
N TYR A 60 7.75 1.81 -0.63
CA TYR A 60 7.10 1.43 0.62
C TYR A 60 7.41 2.41 1.75
N ALA A 61 6.46 2.55 2.67
CA ALA A 61 6.61 3.41 3.82
C ALA A 61 7.59 2.81 4.84
N LYS A 62 8.37 3.66 5.50
CA LYS A 62 9.36 3.22 6.49
C LYS A 62 8.74 2.44 7.65
N ASN A 63 7.56 2.84 8.09
CA ASN A 63 6.85 2.15 9.17
C ASN A 63 6.36 0.74 8.79
N GLU A 64 6.24 0.44 7.49
CA GLU A 64 5.85 -0.88 6.98
C GLU A 64 7.04 -1.82 6.73
N GLU A 65 8.26 -1.34 6.81
CA GLU A 65 9.47 -2.08 6.43
C GLU A 65 9.56 -3.46 7.11
N LYS A 66 9.19 -3.54 8.38
CA LYS A 66 9.20 -4.79 9.14
C LYS A 66 8.17 -5.79 8.63
N GLU A 67 6.98 -5.32 8.32
CA GLU A 67 5.87 -6.15 7.83
C GLU A 67 6.12 -6.61 6.39
N ARG A 68 6.70 -5.74 5.55
CA ARG A 68 7.03 -6.00 4.15
C ARG A 68 8.33 -6.78 3.93
N LYS A 69 9.09 -7.07 4.98
CA LYS A 69 10.40 -7.73 4.88
C LYS A 69 10.38 -9.00 4.03
N ASN A 70 9.39 -9.86 4.22
CA ASN A 70 9.28 -11.12 3.48
C ASN A 70 8.89 -10.88 2.02
N ASP A 71 8.00 -9.93 1.76
CA ASP A 71 7.57 -9.55 0.41
C ASP A 71 8.75 -8.97 -0.37
N ILE A 72 9.51 -8.06 0.24
CA ILE A 72 10.70 -7.45 -0.35
C ILE A 72 11.76 -8.51 -0.66
N ALA A 73 12.02 -9.44 0.25
CA ALA A 73 12.96 -10.54 0.04
C ALA A 73 12.51 -11.47 -1.10
N TYR A 74 11.22 -11.75 -1.17
CA TYR A 74 10.65 -12.54 -2.26
C TYR A 74 10.82 -11.84 -3.61
N ILE A 75 10.46 -10.56 -3.71
CA ILE A 75 10.57 -9.77 -4.93
C ILE A 75 12.02 -9.66 -5.39
N ARG A 76 12.96 -9.36 -4.48
CA ARG A 76 14.40 -9.31 -4.81
C ARG A 76 14.91 -10.61 -5.43
N ARG A 77 14.43 -11.73 -4.97
CA ARG A 77 14.83 -13.04 -5.48
C ARG A 77 14.21 -13.39 -6.84
N ARG A 78 12.95 -13.00 -7.04
CA ARG A 78 12.16 -13.38 -8.23
C ARG A 78 12.21 -12.34 -9.34
N LEU A 79 12.37 -11.08 -8.99
CA LEU A 79 12.39 -9.93 -9.90
C LEU A 79 13.60 -9.05 -9.54
N PRO A 80 14.84 -9.50 -9.81
CA PRO A 80 16.07 -8.84 -9.36
C PRO A 80 16.28 -7.45 -9.98
N GLN A 81 15.58 -7.11 -11.06
CA GLN A 81 15.60 -5.78 -11.68
C GLN A 81 14.78 -4.74 -10.89
N THR A 82 14.09 -5.14 -9.82
CA THR A 82 13.27 -4.23 -9.02
C THR A 82 14.14 -3.24 -8.23
N GLU A 83 13.85 -1.97 -8.38
CA GLU A 83 14.42 -0.90 -7.58
C GLU A 83 13.52 -0.60 -6.39
N PHE A 84 14.12 -0.54 -5.18
CA PHE A 84 13.38 -0.32 -3.94
C PHE A 84 13.66 1.08 -3.39
N GLU A 85 12.60 1.79 -3.02
CA GLU A 85 12.71 3.10 -2.39
C GLU A 85 11.83 3.16 -1.13
N VAL A 86 12.44 3.62 -0.04
CA VAL A 86 11.77 3.80 1.25
C VAL A 86 11.27 5.24 1.35
N LEU A 87 10.02 5.40 1.73
CA LEU A 87 9.40 6.68 1.99
C LEU A 87 9.42 6.94 3.52
N PRO A 88 10.36 7.77 4.02
CA PRO A 88 10.70 7.79 5.46
C PRO A 88 9.61 8.40 6.34
N GLU A 89 8.80 9.32 5.82
CA GLU A 89 7.84 10.12 6.58
C GLU A 89 6.38 9.80 6.25
N LEU A 90 6.14 8.72 5.50
CA LEU A 90 4.80 8.36 5.06
C LEU A 90 4.36 7.03 5.67
N GLY A 91 3.05 6.91 5.91
CA GLY A 91 2.39 5.67 6.25
C GLY A 91 1.79 4.98 5.02
N HIS A 92 1.03 3.92 5.28
CA HIS A 92 0.37 3.14 4.25
C HIS A 92 -0.62 4.00 3.44
N GLY A 93 -0.42 4.08 2.14
CA GLY A 93 -1.24 4.93 1.26
C GLY A 93 -0.93 6.43 1.33
N GLY A 94 -0.07 6.88 2.23
CA GLY A 94 0.23 8.29 2.44
C GLY A 94 0.78 9.01 1.20
N LEU A 95 1.54 8.33 0.37
CA LEU A 95 2.07 8.92 -0.85
C LEU A 95 0.97 9.42 -1.79
N VAL A 96 -0.03 8.60 -2.04
CA VAL A 96 -1.12 8.93 -2.98
C VAL A 96 -2.19 9.79 -2.34
N LEU A 97 -2.53 9.53 -1.08
CA LEU A 97 -3.65 10.17 -0.41
C LEU A 97 -3.27 11.50 0.27
N LEU A 98 -2.06 11.59 0.82
CA LEU A 98 -1.63 12.76 1.59
C LEU A 98 -0.59 13.63 0.87
N ARG A 99 0.16 13.03 -0.06
CA ARG A 99 1.24 13.72 -0.77
C ARG A 99 1.17 13.48 -2.28
N PRO A 100 0.03 13.78 -2.94
CA PRO A 100 -0.12 13.57 -4.38
C PRO A 100 0.91 14.33 -5.22
N GLU A 101 1.34 15.51 -4.78
CA GLU A 101 2.40 16.28 -5.43
C GLU A 101 3.76 15.55 -5.43
N LEU A 102 4.09 14.85 -4.35
CA LEU A 102 5.29 14.02 -4.28
C LEU A 102 5.17 12.80 -5.21
N PHE A 103 3.99 12.20 -5.27
CA PHE A 103 3.73 11.11 -6.21
C PHE A 103 3.93 11.55 -7.66
N GLU A 104 3.41 12.72 -8.06
CA GLU A 104 3.61 13.28 -9.39
C GLU A 104 5.09 13.55 -9.69
N GLU A 105 5.83 14.12 -8.73
CA GLU A 105 7.27 14.35 -8.85
C GLU A 105 8.03 13.03 -9.05
N MET A 106 7.72 12.01 -8.27
CA MET A 106 8.35 10.68 -8.39
C MET A 106 8.03 10.04 -9.73
N MET A 107 6.78 10.13 -10.20
CA MET A 107 6.36 9.59 -11.49
C MET A 107 7.01 10.32 -12.68
N SER A 108 7.26 11.61 -12.56
CA SER A 108 7.89 12.40 -13.63
C SER A 108 9.31 11.95 -13.98
N LYS A 109 9.98 11.26 -13.07
CA LYS A 109 11.33 10.71 -13.29
C LYS A 109 11.35 9.54 -14.29
N PHE A 110 10.18 9.00 -14.63
CA PHE A 110 10.03 7.85 -15.54
C PHE A 110 9.41 8.22 -16.89
N GLN A 111 9.19 9.49 -17.12
CA GLN A 111 8.76 10.03 -18.41
C GLN A 111 10.00 10.55 -19.17
#